data_d76d5ec5c347071cae59cfb4c9d4fcda
#
_entry.id   d76d5ec5c347071cae59cfb4c9d4fcda
#
_cell.length_a   1.000
_cell.length_b   1.000
_cell.length_c   1.000
_cell.angle_alpha   90.00
_cell.angle_beta   90.00
_cell.angle_gamma   90.00
#
_symmetry.space_group_name_H-M   'P 1'
#
loop_
_entity.id
_entity.type
_entity.pdbx_description
1 polymer ?
#
loop_
_entity_poly.entity_id
_entity_poly.type
_entity_poly.pdbx_seq_one_letter_code
_entity_poly.pdbx_strand_id
1 'polypeptide(L)'
;MTIKEIAMKKAEMFKAENGDSYLIAVSDTRNTVAIHEIPVDVFPTLDIFTMTEKEKTVKLSIRAIKDWKKIIESFPKVATFDRKVIDNALEKGQTEKGKSKVNYGHALEHILFNTSFTEILASQSEVDGIYNGKKVQVKASLVTWNKTTGKNNSASIATVCEMNKALFE
;
A
#
# COMPACT_ATOMS: atom_id res chain seq x y z
N MET A 1 -17.88 -19.73 -0.93
CA MET A 1 -16.99 -18.54 -0.89
C MET A 1 -16.65 -18.24 0.57
N THR A 2 -15.38 -18.08 0.87
CA THR A 2 -14.95 -17.77 2.24
C THR A 2 -15.24 -16.32 2.60
N ILE A 3 -15.25 -16.00 3.90
CA ILE A 3 -15.40 -14.61 4.37
C ILE A 3 -14.27 -13.75 3.81
N LYS A 4 -13.06 -14.29 3.72
CA LYS A 4 -11.91 -13.58 3.14
C LYS A 4 -12.17 -13.21 1.68
N GLU A 5 -12.66 -14.13 0.87
CA GLU A 5 -12.98 -13.88 -0.54
C GLU A 5 -14.09 -12.83 -0.70
N ILE A 6 -15.12 -12.90 0.13
CA ILE A 6 -16.19 -11.90 0.14
C ILE A 6 -15.63 -10.53 0.52
N ALA A 7 -14.80 -10.48 1.56
CA ALA A 7 -14.18 -9.24 2.02
C ALA A 7 -13.28 -8.64 0.93
N MET A 8 -12.52 -9.48 0.22
CA MET A 8 -11.67 -9.03 -0.89
C MET A 8 -12.49 -8.41 -2.02
N LYS A 9 -13.59 -9.06 -2.42
CA LYS A 9 -14.48 -8.53 -3.45
C LYS A 9 -15.11 -7.20 -3.04
N LYS A 10 -15.55 -7.08 -1.80
CA LYS A 10 -16.10 -5.83 -1.29
C LYS A 10 -15.07 -4.72 -1.22
N ALA A 11 -13.83 -5.06 -0.82
CA ALA A 11 -12.73 -4.11 -0.81
C ALA A 11 -12.46 -3.55 -2.22
N GLU A 12 -12.45 -4.42 -3.23
CA GLU A 12 -12.28 -4.01 -4.62
C GLU A 12 -13.39 -3.05 -5.07
N MET A 13 -14.65 -3.39 -4.77
CA MET A 13 -15.78 -2.53 -5.11
C MET A 13 -15.66 -1.13 -4.50
N PHE A 14 -15.24 -1.02 -3.25
CA PHE A 14 -15.18 0.26 -2.56
C PHE A 14 -13.93 1.07 -2.88
N LYS A 15 -12.82 0.42 -3.19
CA LYS A 15 -11.52 1.12 -3.31
C LYS A 15 -11.00 1.24 -4.73
N ALA A 16 -11.46 0.40 -5.63
CA ALA A 16 -10.93 0.34 -6.99
C ALA A 16 -12.01 0.33 -8.06
N GLU A 17 -13.20 0.84 -7.76
CA GLU A 17 -14.35 0.83 -8.68
C GLU A 17 -13.98 1.33 -10.08
N ASN A 18 -13.08 2.31 -10.17
CA ASN A 18 -12.59 2.84 -11.43
C ASN A 18 -11.07 2.72 -11.58
N GLY A 19 -10.44 1.91 -10.74
CA GLY A 19 -8.99 1.70 -10.78
C GLY A 19 -8.58 0.60 -11.77
N ASP A 20 -7.40 0.75 -12.36
CA ASP A 20 -6.84 -0.23 -13.30
C ASP A 20 -5.83 -1.15 -12.61
N SER A 21 -5.03 -0.59 -11.72
CA SER A 21 -3.92 -1.31 -11.10
C SER A 21 -3.66 -0.84 -9.67
N TYR A 22 -3.01 -1.74 -8.91
CA TYR A 22 -2.33 -1.38 -7.66
C TYR A 22 -0.85 -1.18 -7.93
N LEU A 23 -0.27 -0.14 -7.36
CA LEU A 23 1.18 0.06 -7.30
C LEU A 23 1.63 -0.31 -5.89
N ILE A 24 2.42 -1.38 -5.80
CA ILE A 24 2.87 -1.90 -4.51
C ILE A 24 4.36 -1.59 -4.34
N ALA A 25 4.66 -0.78 -3.33
CA ALA A 25 6.04 -0.45 -2.97
C ALA A 25 6.58 -1.48 -1.97
N VAL A 26 7.69 -2.10 -2.30
CA VAL A 26 8.37 -3.06 -1.43
C VAL A 26 9.86 -2.73 -1.34
N SER A 27 10.47 -3.01 -0.20
CA SER A 27 11.90 -2.85 -0.03
C SER A 27 12.63 -3.87 -0.90
N ASP A 28 13.38 -3.38 -1.91
CA ASP A 28 14.14 -4.21 -2.84
C ASP A 28 15.50 -4.54 -2.24
N THR A 29 16.20 -3.51 -1.75
CA THR A 29 17.41 -3.65 -0.94
C THR A 29 17.26 -2.77 0.30
N ARG A 30 18.29 -2.73 1.15
CA ARG A 30 18.33 -1.80 2.29
C ARG A 30 18.17 -0.33 1.85
N ASN A 31 18.67 -0.01 0.66
CA ASN A 31 18.78 1.37 0.16
C ASN A 31 17.79 1.70 -0.96
N THR A 32 17.03 0.74 -1.45
CA THR A 32 16.13 0.93 -2.57
C THR A 32 14.74 0.36 -2.32
N VAL A 33 13.75 0.98 -2.97
CA VAL A 33 12.35 0.54 -2.94
C VAL A 33 11.88 0.36 -4.37
N ALA A 34 11.34 -0.81 -4.67
CA ALA A 34 10.78 -1.13 -5.97
C ALA A 34 9.26 -0.96 -5.94
N ILE A 35 8.71 -0.44 -7.05
CA ILE A 35 7.28 -0.32 -7.23
C ILE A 35 6.84 -1.34 -8.27
N HIS A 36 5.95 -2.25 -7.90
CA HIS A 36 5.40 -3.28 -8.78
C HIS A 36 3.94 -2.97 -9.10
N GLU A 37 3.58 -3.16 -10.36
CA GLU A 37 2.20 -2.95 -10.82
C GLU A 37 1.45 -4.28 -10.88
N ILE A 38 0.31 -4.34 -10.18
CA ILE A 38 -0.56 -5.52 -10.15
C ILE A 38 -1.95 -5.11 -10.62
N PRO A 39 -2.51 -5.75 -11.67
CA PRO A 39 -3.87 -5.45 -12.11
C PRO A 39 -4.89 -5.63 -10.99
N VAL A 40 -5.89 -4.77 -10.96
CA VAL A 40 -6.92 -4.76 -9.91
C VAL A 40 -7.66 -6.11 -9.82
N ASP A 41 -7.97 -6.73 -10.96
CA ASP A 41 -8.67 -8.02 -10.99
C ASP A 41 -7.81 -9.20 -10.54
N VAL A 42 -6.49 -9.09 -10.66
CA VAL A 42 -5.56 -10.13 -10.22
C VAL A 42 -5.23 -10.02 -8.74
N PHE A 43 -5.15 -8.82 -8.21
CA PHE A 43 -4.71 -8.56 -6.85
C PHE A 43 -5.45 -9.38 -5.78
N PRO A 44 -6.80 -9.50 -5.81
CA PRO A 44 -7.53 -10.30 -4.82
C PRO A 44 -7.26 -11.80 -4.87
N THR A 45 -6.73 -12.31 -5.99
CA THR A 45 -6.45 -13.73 -6.17
C THR A 45 -5.14 -14.16 -5.52
N LEU A 46 -4.30 -13.19 -5.10
CA LEU A 46 -2.98 -13.46 -4.56
C LEU A 46 -3.07 -13.94 -3.10
N ASP A 47 -2.28 -14.93 -2.76
CA ASP A 47 -2.24 -15.47 -1.39
C ASP A 47 -1.25 -14.70 -0.51
N ILE A 48 -1.47 -13.38 -0.40
CA ILE A 48 -0.64 -12.48 0.40
C ILE A 48 -1.43 -11.75 1.47
N PHE A 49 -2.72 -12.03 1.57
CA PHE A 49 -3.60 -11.30 2.47
C PHE A 49 -3.86 -12.08 3.75
N THR A 50 -3.89 -11.34 4.85
CA THR A 50 -4.42 -11.84 6.11
C THR A 50 -5.67 -11.05 6.47
N MET A 51 -6.58 -11.72 7.14
CA MET A 51 -7.81 -11.11 7.63
C MET A 51 -7.76 -11.13 9.16
N THR A 52 -8.01 -9.96 9.75
CA THR A 52 -8.22 -9.84 11.19
C THR A 52 -9.67 -9.48 11.44
N GLU A 53 -10.37 -10.33 12.17
CA GLU A 53 -11.76 -10.10 12.53
C GLU A 53 -11.83 -9.56 13.95
N LYS A 54 -12.50 -8.41 14.09
CA LYS A 54 -12.80 -7.78 15.37
C LYS A 54 -14.30 -7.85 15.62
N GLU A 55 -14.75 -7.37 16.77
CA GLU A 55 -16.17 -7.38 17.12
C GLU A 55 -17.06 -6.75 16.05
N LYS A 56 -16.67 -5.57 15.55
CA LYS A 56 -17.49 -4.79 14.59
C LYS A 56 -16.86 -4.63 13.22
N THR A 57 -15.61 -5.01 13.04
CA THR A 57 -14.88 -4.75 11.81
C THR A 57 -14.10 -5.96 11.31
N VAL A 58 -13.87 -5.97 10.00
CA VAL A 58 -12.99 -6.92 9.33
C VAL A 58 -11.91 -6.13 8.62
N LYS A 59 -10.65 -6.44 8.92
CA LYS A 59 -9.48 -5.77 8.36
C LYS A 59 -8.70 -6.72 7.46
N LEU A 60 -8.45 -6.30 6.23
CA LEU A 60 -7.59 -7.00 5.29
C LEU A 60 -6.25 -6.29 5.19
N SER A 61 -5.17 -7.03 5.29
CA SER A 61 -3.82 -6.48 5.22
C SER A 61 -2.91 -7.38 4.39
N ILE A 62 -1.96 -6.77 3.69
CA ILE A 62 -0.82 -7.49 3.15
C ILE A 62 0.13 -7.71 4.33
N ARG A 63 0.45 -8.95 4.61
CA ARG A 63 1.30 -9.28 5.75
C ARG A 63 2.59 -9.95 5.28
N ALA A 64 3.62 -9.86 6.10
CA ALA A 64 4.88 -10.56 5.87
C ALA A 64 4.71 -12.06 6.14
N ILE A 65 4.00 -12.75 5.26
CA ILE A 65 3.94 -14.20 5.21
C ILE A 65 5.14 -14.67 4.40
N LYS A 66 5.60 -15.88 4.65
CA LYS A 66 6.65 -16.48 3.83
C LYS A 66 6.25 -16.38 2.35
N ASP A 67 7.14 -15.86 1.53
CA ASP A 67 7.01 -15.70 0.07
C ASP A 67 6.07 -14.60 -0.43
N TRP A 68 5.44 -13.79 0.44
CA TRP A 68 4.58 -12.70 -0.02
C TRP A 68 5.32 -11.72 -0.93
N LYS A 69 6.57 -11.42 -0.59
CA LYS A 69 7.41 -10.50 -1.35
C LYS A 69 7.73 -11.06 -2.74
N LYS A 70 8.01 -12.35 -2.84
CA LYS A 70 8.27 -13.01 -4.12
C LYS A 70 7.05 -12.95 -5.04
N ILE A 71 5.87 -13.09 -4.49
CA ILE A 71 4.62 -12.98 -5.25
C ILE A 71 4.51 -11.59 -5.86
N ILE A 72 4.71 -10.54 -5.09
CA ILE A 72 4.68 -9.16 -5.59
C ILE A 72 5.79 -8.92 -6.62
N GLU A 73 7.00 -9.40 -6.36
CA GLU A 73 8.15 -9.23 -7.25
C GLU A 73 8.00 -9.98 -8.58
N SER A 74 7.07 -10.92 -8.70
CA SER A 74 6.76 -11.58 -9.98
C SER A 74 6.02 -10.68 -10.96
N PHE A 75 5.46 -9.56 -10.50
CA PHE A 75 4.78 -8.58 -11.34
C PHE A 75 5.76 -7.51 -11.86
N PRO A 76 5.41 -6.79 -12.94
CA PRO A 76 6.31 -5.81 -13.53
C PRO A 76 6.75 -4.72 -12.54
N LYS A 77 8.04 -4.44 -12.53
CA LYS A 77 8.62 -3.31 -11.79
C LYS A 77 8.50 -2.06 -12.67
N VAL A 78 7.74 -1.08 -12.21
CA VAL A 78 7.50 0.15 -12.99
C VAL A 78 8.34 1.34 -12.53
N ALA A 79 8.91 1.26 -11.33
CA ALA A 79 9.79 2.32 -10.81
C ALA A 79 10.69 1.76 -9.70
N THR A 80 11.80 2.45 -9.45
CA THR A 80 12.69 2.19 -8.32
C THR A 80 13.13 3.53 -7.75
N PHE A 81 13.11 3.66 -6.44
CA PHE A 81 13.54 4.87 -5.75
C PHE A 81 14.59 4.56 -4.71
N ASP A 82 15.52 5.50 -4.48
CA ASP A 82 16.38 5.45 -3.30
C ASP A 82 15.51 5.59 -2.05
N ARG A 83 15.79 4.80 -1.04
CA ARG A 83 15.09 4.87 0.24
C ARG A 83 15.14 6.28 0.84
N LYS A 84 16.25 6.99 0.67
CA LYS A 84 16.41 8.37 1.13
C LYS A 84 15.40 9.33 0.52
N VAL A 85 15.07 9.16 -0.74
CA VAL A 85 14.07 10.01 -1.42
C VAL A 85 12.72 9.86 -0.75
N ILE A 86 12.33 8.64 -0.43
CA ILE A 86 11.07 8.35 0.23
C ILE A 86 11.08 8.85 1.68
N ASP A 87 12.16 8.59 2.42
CA ASP A 87 12.29 9.03 3.80
C ASP A 87 12.29 10.57 3.91
N ASN A 88 12.94 11.25 2.98
CA ASN A 88 12.95 12.72 2.93
C ASN A 88 11.55 13.28 2.61
N ALA A 89 10.83 12.65 1.70
CA ALA A 89 9.45 13.03 1.40
C ALA A 89 8.54 12.81 2.61
N LEU A 90 8.70 11.71 3.33
CA LEU A 90 7.96 11.43 4.56
C LEU A 90 8.23 12.49 5.62
N GLU A 91 9.49 12.83 5.85
CA GLU A 91 9.89 13.87 6.82
C GLU A 91 9.31 15.23 6.45
N LYS A 92 9.41 15.61 5.18
CA LYS A 92 8.82 16.86 4.66
C LYS A 92 7.32 16.92 4.93
N GLY A 93 6.60 15.86 4.60
CA GLY A 93 5.16 15.79 4.82
C GLY A 93 4.78 15.83 6.29
N GLN A 94 5.51 15.12 7.13
CA GLN A 94 5.30 15.12 8.58
C GLN A 94 5.57 16.49 9.20
N THR A 95 6.60 17.18 8.73
CA THR A 95 6.92 18.53 9.19
C THR A 95 5.82 19.54 8.80
N GLU A 96 5.33 19.48 7.57
CA GLU A 96 4.29 20.38 7.07
C GLU A 96 2.91 20.13 7.71
N LYS A 97 2.57 18.86 7.96
CA LYS A 97 1.20 18.46 8.32
C LYS A 97 1.05 17.84 9.71
N GLY A 98 2.14 17.67 10.44
CA GLY A 98 2.15 17.00 11.74
C GLY A 98 2.42 15.50 11.61
N LYS A 99 3.16 14.95 12.57
CA LYS A 99 3.72 13.60 12.51
C LYS A 99 2.72 12.48 12.27
N SER A 100 1.48 12.62 12.74
CA SER A 100 0.48 11.56 12.66
C SER A 100 -0.34 11.58 11.37
N LYS A 101 -0.18 12.60 10.52
CA LYS A 101 -1.03 12.80 9.33
C LYS A 101 -0.44 12.25 8.04
N VAL A 102 0.87 12.06 7.97
CA VAL A 102 1.55 11.61 6.75
C VAL A 102 2.27 10.32 7.01
N ASN A 103 2.02 9.32 6.16
CA ASN A 103 2.68 8.02 6.21
C ASN A 103 3.42 7.74 4.90
N TYR A 104 4.02 6.55 4.78
CA TYR A 104 4.77 6.16 3.58
C TYR A 104 3.90 6.15 2.32
N GLY A 105 2.63 5.77 2.42
CA GLY A 105 1.70 5.82 1.30
C GLY A 105 1.57 7.23 0.74
N HIS A 106 1.39 8.21 1.61
CA HIS A 106 1.32 9.61 1.22
C HIS A 106 2.63 10.12 0.63
N ALA A 107 3.77 9.73 1.20
CA ALA A 107 5.09 10.09 0.66
C ALA A 107 5.27 9.56 -0.77
N LEU A 108 4.86 8.33 -1.02
CA LEU A 108 4.93 7.72 -2.35
C LEU A 108 3.99 8.41 -3.34
N GLU A 109 2.77 8.75 -2.93
CA GLU A 109 1.84 9.50 -3.77
C GLU A 109 2.42 10.85 -4.15
N HIS A 110 3.05 11.54 -3.19
CA HIS A 110 3.72 12.82 -3.45
C HIS A 110 4.81 12.69 -4.53
N ILE A 111 5.61 11.62 -4.45
CA ILE A 111 6.69 11.37 -5.41
C ILE A 111 6.14 10.94 -6.77
N LEU A 112 5.24 9.95 -6.78
CA LEU A 112 4.72 9.33 -8.00
C LEU A 112 3.84 10.27 -8.82
N PHE A 113 3.01 11.05 -8.16
CA PHE A 113 2.02 11.90 -8.82
C PHE A 113 2.41 13.38 -8.83
N ASN A 114 3.53 13.73 -8.20
CA ASN A 114 3.98 15.12 -8.05
C ASN A 114 2.86 16.02 -7.48
N THR A 115 2.17 15.51 -6.46
CA THR A 115 1.01 16.17 -5.84
C THR A 115 1.39 16.65 -4.44
N SER A 116 0.93 17.83 -4.04
CA SER A 116 1.21 18.36 -2.70
C SER A 116 0.57 17.51 -1.61
N PHE A 117 1.15 17.53 -0.41
CA PHE A 117 0.58 16.83 0.74
C PHE A 117 -0.79 17.37 1.14
N THR A 118 -1.02 18.66 0.92
CA THR A 118 -2.33 19.27 1.17
C THR A 118 -3.40 18.64 0.27
N GLU A 119 -3.12 18.47 -1.01
CA GLU A 119 -4.04 17.85 -1.96
C GLU A 119 -4.25 16.37 -1.67
N ILE A 120 -3.16 15.65 -1.33
CA ILE A 120 -3.23 14.22 -0.99
C ILE A 120 -4.15 14.01 0.22
N LEU A 121 -3.94 14.77 1.30
CA LEU A 121 -4.70 14.61 2.53
C LEU A 121 -6.16 15.08 2.39
N ALA A 122 -6.43 15.98 1.47
CA ALA A 122 -7.77 16.48 1.20
C ALA A 122 -8.54 15.65 0.17
N SER A 123 -7.85 14.76 -0.54
CA SER A 123 -8.46 13.95 -1.60
C SER A 123 -9.52 13.00 -1.06
N GLN A 124 -10.67 12.97 -1.74
CA GLN A 124 -11.75 12.02 -1.48
C GLN A 124 -11.99 11.13 -2.70
N SER A 125 -11.05 11.12 -3.63
CA SER A 125 -11.09 10.27 -4.81
C SER A 125 -10.97 8.80 -4.42
N GLU A 126 -11.66 7.93 -5.13
CA GLU A 126 -11.59 6.48 -4.91
C GLU A 126 -10.27 5.88 -5.35
N VAL A 127 -9.57 6.54 -6.28
CA VAL A 127 -8.23 6.14 -6.69
C VAL A 127 -7.20 7.17 -6.21
N ASP A 128 -5.98 6.73 -5.96
CA ASP A 128 -4.94 7.60 -5.44
C ASP A 128 -4.39 8.56 -6.49
N GLY A 129 -4.38 8.15 -7.74
CA GLY A 129 -3.90 9.00 -8.83
C GLY A 129 -3.87 8.30 -10.18
N ILE A 130 -3.26 8.97 -11.15
CA ILE A 130 -3.05 8.45 -12.50
C ILE A 130 -1.55 8.30 -12.72
N TYR A 131 -1.12 7.11 -13.09
CA TYR A 131 0.27 6.79 -13.37
C TYR A 131 0.36 6.06 -14.71
N ASN A 132 1.16 6.62 -15.65
CA ASN A 132 1.28 6.09 -17.01
C ASN A 132 -0.08 5.90 -17.70
N GLY A 133 -1.00 6.84 -17.49
CA GLY A 133 -2.33 6.81 -18.10
C GLY A 133 -3.33 5.89 -17.44
N LYS A 134 -2.96 5.21 -16.37
CA LYS A 134 -3.83 4.28 -15.64
C LYS A 134 -4.23 4.85 -14.30
N LYS A 135 -5.44 4.56 -13.87
CA LYS A 135 -5.92 4.88 -12.52
C LYS A 135 -5.34 3.85 -11.55
N VAL A 136 -4.62 4.31 -10.53
CA VAL A 136 -3.89 3.43 -9.64
C VAL A 136 -4.18 3.69 -8.16
N GLN A 137 -4.07 2.61 -7.37
CA GLN A 137 -4.03 2.65 -5.92
C GLN A 137 -2.61 2.36 -5.47
N VAL A 138 -2.10 3.11 -4.50
CA VAL A 138 -0.73 2.93 -3.98
C VAL A 138 -0.80 2.25 -2.62
N LYS A 139 -0.04 1.18 -2.46
CA LYS A 139 0.14 0.47 -1.20
C LYS A 139 1.63 0.32 -0.92
N ALA A 140 2.02 0.45 0.34
CA ALA A 140 3.41 0.32 0.73
C ALA A 140 3.58 -0.81 1.75
N SER A 141 4.53 -1.69 1.50
CA SER A 141 4.97 -2.70 2.45
C SER A 141 6.49 -2.62 2.56
N LEU A 142 6.96 -1.64 3.33
CA LEU A 142 8.38 -1.35 3.46
C LEU A 142 8.96 -2.01 4.71
N VAL A 143 10.20 -2.46 4.58
CA VAL A 143 10.97 -3.00 5.69
C VAL A 143 11.64 -1.85 6.44
N THR A 144 11.57 -1.87 7.77
CA THR A 144 12.32 -0.96 8.62
C THR A 144 13.63 -1.62 9.06
N TRP A 145 14.68 -0.84 9.13
CA TRP A 145 16.01 -1.32 9.48
C TRP A 145 16.45 -0.74 10.81
N ASN A 146 16.97 -1.59 11.69
CA ASN A 146 17.55 -1.13 12.94
C ASN A 146 18.85 -0.37 12.65
N LYS A 147 18.90 0.89 13.05
CA LYS A 147 20.06 1.76 12.77
C LYS A 147 21.33 1.28 13.48
N THR A 148 21.19 0.67 14.65
CA THR A 148 22.32 0.22 15.47
C THR A 148 22.89 -1.11 14.97
N THR A 149 22.03 -2.10 14.68
CA THR A 149 22.46 -3.44 14.29
C THR A 149 22.54 -3.65 12.78
N GLY A 150 21.93 -2.77 11.98
CA GLY A 150 21.82 -2.93 10.54
C GLY A 150 20.88 -4.05 10.10
N LYS A 151 20.21 -4.69 11.04
CA LYS A 151 19.29 -5.79 10.76
C LYS A 151 17.88 -5.29 10.47
N ASN A 152 17.16 -6.08 9.69
CA ASN A 152 15.76 -5.86 9.41
C ASN A 152 14.92 -6.07 10.67
N ASN A 153 14.17 -5.05 11.09
CA ASN A 153 13.31 -5.14 12.27
C ASN A 153 12.08 -6.01 11.99
N SER A 154 11.40 -5.74 10.89
CA SER A 154 10.21 -6.49 10.46
C SER A 154 9.74 -5.95 9.11
N ALA A 155 9.00 -6.75 8.38
CA ALA A 155 8.30 -6.26 7.21
C ALA A 155 7.10 -5.41 7.65
N SER A 156 6.92 -4.27 7.03
CA SER A 156 5.76 -3.42 7.26
C SER A 156 4.50 -4.10 6.72
N ILE A 157 3.37 -3.84 7.37
CA ILE A 157 2.07 -4.34 6.96
C ILE A 157 1.32 -3.22 6.26
N ALA A 158 0.83 -3.49 5.05
CA ALA A 158 -0.03 -2.57 4.33
C ALA A 158 -1.49 -2.96 4.55
N THR A 159 -2.26 -2.08 5.19
CA THR A 159 -3.70 -2.28 5.32
C THR A 159 -4.37 -2.01 3.97
N VAL A 160 -5.10 -2.98 3.45
CA VAL A 160 -5.87 -2.82 2.21
C VAL A 160 -7.18 -2.11 2.50
N CYS A 161 -7.92 -2.60 3.47
CA CYS A 161 -9.16 -1.97 3.90
C CYS A 161 -9.56 -2.42 5.30
N GLU A 162 -10.43 -1.64 5.92
CA GLU A 162 -11.14 -2.02 7.14
C GLU A 162 -12.63 -1.76 6.88
N MET A 163 -13.47 -2.76 7.08
CA MET A 163 -14.89 -2.71 6.77
C MET A 163 -15.75 -3.05 7.96
N ASN A 164 -16.94 -2.46 8.03
CA ASN A 164 -17.92 -2.83 9.03
C ASN A 164 -18.41 -4.26 8.77
N LYS A 165 -18.43 -5.07 9.82
CA LYS A 165 -18.84 -6.47 9.77
C LYS A 165 -20.28 -6.65 9.26
N ALA A 166 -21.13 -5.66 9.47
CA ALA A 166 -22.52 -5.68 8.99
C ALA A 166 -22.64 -5.80 7.46
N LEU A 167 -21.59 -5.44 6.70
CA LEU A 167 -21.57 -5.58 5.25
C LEU A 167 -21.58 -7.04 4.79
N PHE A 168 -21.32 -7.99 5.69
CA PHE A 168 -21.26 -9.42 5.39
C PHE A 168 -22.55 -10.17 5.78
N GLU A 169 -23.46 -9.49 6.40
CA GLU A 169 -24.75 -10.05 6.84
C GLU A 169 -25.83 -9.90 5.78
#